data_9441805cc8a2669e1310b404c482befb
#
_entry.id   9441805cc8a2669e1310b404c482befb
#
_cell.length_a   1.000
_cell.length_b   1.000
_cell.length_c   1.000
_cell.angle_alpha   90.00
_cell.angle_beta   90.00
_cell.angle_gamma   90.00
#
_symmetry.space_group_name_H-M   'P 1'
#
loop_
_entity.id
_entity.type
_entity.pdbx_description
1 polymer ?
#
loop_
_entity_poly.entity_id
_entity_poly.type
_entity_poly.pdbx_seq_one_letter_code
_entity_poly.pdbx_strand_id
1 'polypeptide(L)'
;MVNSRAGHYWQVLAELESTAAALPDQEEFSEEGIELSDASRRRFLSLMAGSLALAGLTGCTRQPTETIMPYVDPPENAVPGRPKYYATAVPANGGAQGVVVESHLGRPTKVEGNPGHPGSLGASSVHSQACLMDLYDPDRAKEISYLGEVRAWEDFQIAWNSAVSPLRTRGGEGLRILSETVVSPTLGNQIRAVLKAFPKAKWHQFDPAGAHSSRSSTFSAFGKSVHTFYNFAEAGVVLALDSDFLACGPASTRYARDFADRRRRGNRLDMNRLYAVESTMTATGGKADHRLALRYRDVEVFARELVAALGRSGASEQGNTPHAKLIQAVANDLKSHAGASIVIPGEYQTLALHSLAHAMNTMLGNIGKTVIYSDSVEVEPVDQIESLRQLNSDMNAGQVELLLILGGNPVYNAPADFAFAQGLQKVKNSIHASLHFNETSLKTSWQIPESHFLEEWGERSRLRRYSQHPAAANCAALRHAIASYCTRCNLAIPGTFLL
;
A
#
# COMPACT_ATOMS: atom_id res chain seq x y z
N MET A 1 -6.23 -27.18 -46.77
CA MET A 1 -6.65 -25.80 -46.75
C MET A 1 -7.08 -25.48 -45.33
N VAL A 2 -6.19 -24.94 -44.52
CA VAL A 2 -6.47 -24.52 -43.12
C VAL A 2 -6.35 -23.00 -43.12
N ASN A 3 -7.49 -22.35 -43.03
CA ASN A 3 -7.57 -20.90 -42.89
C ASN A 3 -7.19 -20.51 -41.46
N SER A 4 -5.98 -20.09 -41.22
CA SER A 4 -5.59 -19.42 -39.98
C SER A 4 -6.08 -17.95 -40.03
N ARG A 5 -7.13 -17.63 -39.31
CA ARG A 5 -7.46 -16.23 -39.01
C ARG A 5 -6.44 -15.70 -38.02
N ALA A 6 -5.47 -14.92 -38.52
CA ALA A 6 -4.63 -14.08 -37.67
C ALA A 6 -5.54 -13.05 -36.98
N GLY A 7 -5.46 -12.96 -35.66
CA GLY A 7 -6.16 -11.94 -34.90
C GLY A 7 -5.50 -10.58 -35.11
N HIS A 8 -6.27 -9.58 -35.51
CA HIS A 8 -5.81 -8.19 -35.58
C HIS A 8 -5.59 -7.68 -34.16
N TYR A 9 -4.41 -7.18 -33.88
CA TYR A 9 -4.09 -6.44 -32.67
C TYR A 9 -4.11 -4.94 -32.96
N TRP A 10 -4.84 -4.17 -32.15
CA TRP A 10 -4.96 -2.72 -32.27
C TRP A 10 -3.71 -2.06 -31.65
N GLN A 11 -3.01 -1.25 -32.45
CA GLN A 11 -1.81 -0.55 -31.98
C GLN A 11 -2.11 0.81 -31.36
N VAL A 12 -3.21 1.45 -31.76
CA VAL A 12 -3.62 2.78 -31.24
C VAL A 12 -5.14 2.84 -31.06
N LEU A 13 -5.61 3.57 -30.04
CA LEU A 13 -7.03 3.77 -29.76
C LEU A 13 -7.78 4.37 -30.96
N ALA A 14 -7.12 5.21 -31.78
CA ALA A 14 -7.67 5.80 -32.97
C ALA A 14 -8.05 4.78 -34.05
N GLU A 15 -7.41 3.61 -34.09
CA GLU A 15 -7.73 2.51 -35.01
C GLU A 15 -9.02 1.78 -34.57
N LEU A 16 -9.31 1.80 -33.29
CA LEU A 16 -10.51 1.21 -32.68
C LEU A 16 -11.77 2.06 -32.96
N GLU A 17 -11.61 3.37 -33.08
CA GLU A 17 -12.69 4.33 -33.31
C GLU A 17 -12.99 4.56 -34.79
N SER A 18 -12.06 4.23 -35.69
CA SER A 18 -12.24 4.38 -37.13
C SER A 18 -13.07 3.22 -37.68
N THR A 19 -14.36 3.43 -37.84
CA THR A 19 -15.27 2.60 -38.64
C THR A 19 -15.06 2.79 -40.14
N ALA A 20 -14.01 3.44 -40.58
CA ALA A 20 -13.71 3.70 -41.98
C ALA A 20 -12.61 2.77 -42.46
N ALA A 21 -12.93 2.03 -43.50
CA ALA A 21 -12.09 1.24 -44.41
C ALA A 21 -10.75 0.79 -43.84
N ALA A 22 -10.65 -0.52 -43.61
CA ALA A 22 -9.39 -1.19 -43.31
C ALA A 22 -8.27 -0.62 -44.21
N LEU A 23 -7.28 -0.01 -43.58
CA LEU A 23 -6.02 0.27 -44.26
C LEU A 23 -5.48 -1.09 -44.71
N PRO A 24 -4.94 -1.21 -45.94
CA PRO A 24 -4.33 -2.45 -46.38
C PRO A 24 -3.29 -2.88 -45.36
N ASP A 25 -3.29 -4.18 -45.03
CA ASP A 25 -2.28 -4.80 -44.18
C ASP A 25 -0.90 -4.31 -44.59
N GLN A 26 -0.37 -3.35 -43.87
CA GLN A 26 1.05 -3.11 -43.88
C GLN A 26 1.61 -4.18 -42.94
N GLU A 27 2.16 -5.22 -43.56
CA GLU A 27 3.00 -6.18 -42.87
C GLU A 27 4.09 -5.43 -42.12
N GLU A 28 4.05 -5.45 -40.82
CA GLU A 28 4.98 -4.75 -39.92
C GLU A 28 6.41 -5.26 -40.07
N PHE A 29 6.53 -6.44 -40.66
CA PHE A 29 7.77 -7.01 -41.18
C PHE A 29 7.50 -7.49 -42.61
N SER A 30 8.08 -6.83 -43.60
CA SER A 30 8.09 -7.36 -44.95
C SER A 30 8.66 -8.79 -44.88
N GLU A 31 7.91 -9.76 -45.41
CA GLU A 31 8.45 -11.12 -45.66
C GLU A 31 9.58 -11.17 -46.68
N GLU A 32 9.98 -10.01 -47.22
CA GLU A 32 11.26 -9.90 -47.84
C GLU A 32 12.31 -10.07 -46.74
N GLY A 33 12.53 -11.33 -46.36
CA GLY A 33 13.78 -11.71 -45.71
C GLY A 33 14.89 -11.05 -46.49
N ILE A 34 15.70 -10.29 -45.76
CA ILE A 34 16.98 -9.81 -46.34
C ILE A 34 17.60 -11.07 -46.92
N GLU A 35 17.43 -11.27 -48.25
CA GLU A 35 18.24 -12.20 -48.95
C GLU A 35 19.69 -11.73 -48.71
N LEU A 36 20.34 -12.40 -47.78
CA LEU A 36 21.78 -12.30 -47.59
C LEU A 36 22.43 -12.91 -48.81
N SER A 37 22.14 -12.30 -49.98
CA SER A 37 22.82 -12.62 -51.22
C SER A 37 24.27 -12.30 -51.00
N ASP A 38 25.10 -13.34 -50.86
CA ASP A 38 26.58 -13.30 -50.98
C ASP A 38 27.29 -12.19 -50.17
N ALA A 39 26.85 -11.87 -48.98
CA ALA A 39 27.68 -11.16 -48.04
C ALA A 39 28.88 -12.05 -47.69
N SER A 40 29.99 -11.89 -48.41
CA SER A 40 31.18 -12.67 -48.13
C SER A 40 31.50 -12.59 -46.63
N ARG A 41 31.94 -13.70 -46.01
CA ARG A 41 32.39 -13.78 -44.59
C ARG A 41 33.21 -12.54 -44.19
N ARG A 42 33.97 -11.98 -45.12
CA ARG A 42 34.79 -10.78 -44.92
C ARG A 42 33.95 -9.53 -44.69
N ARG A 43 32.80 -9.37 -45.34
CA ARG A 43 31.89 -8.22 -45.21
C ARG A 43 31.09 -8.32 -43.92
N PHE A 44 30.70 -9.51 -43.53
CA PHE A 44 30.04 -9.78 -42.22
C PHE A 44 31.02 -9.49 -41.09
N LEU A 45 32.24 -9.96 -41.16
CA LEU A 45 33.25 -9.72 -40.13
C LEU A 45 33.64 -8.23 -40.05
N SER A 46 33.68 -7.51 -41.18
CA SER A 46 33.93 -6.06 -41.15
C SER A 46 32.78 -5.24 -40.58
N LEU A 47 31.53 -5.65 -40.82
CA LEU A 47 30.35 -5.06 -40.19
C LEU A 47 30.30 -5.34 -38.68
N MET A 48 30.61 -6.58 -38.27
CA MET A 48 30.70 -6.95 -36.87
C MET A 48 31.85 -6.23 -36.15
N ALA A 49 33.02 -6.11 -36.78
CA ALA A 49 34.12 -5.34 -36.23
C ALA A 49 33.80 -3.84 -36.14
N GLY A 50 33.08 -3.29 -37.13
CA GLY A 50 32.58 -1.92 -37.10
C GLY A 50 31.57 -1.67 -35.98
N SER A 51 30.64 -2.58 -35.79
CA SER A 51 29.64 -2.47 -34.69
C SER A 51 30.26 -2.66 -33.30
N LEU A 52 31.23 -3.56 -33.15
CA LEU A 52 32.03 -3.72 -31.92
C LEU A 52 32.90 -2.49 -31.63
N ALA A 53 33.51 -1.88 -32.66
CA ALA A 53 34.26 -0.64 -32.51
C ALA A 53 33.35 0.54 -32.11
N LEU A 54 32.17 0.66 -32.72
CA LEU A 54 31.17 1.65 -32.29
C LEU A 54 30.68 1.41 -30.87
N ALA A 55 30.36 0.16 -30.48
CA ALA A 55 29.98 -0.19 -29.15
C ALA A 55 31.08 0.07 -28.11
N GLY A 56 32.35 -0.19 -28.49
CA GLY A 56 33.52 0.13 -27.68
C GLY A 56 33.75 1.63 -27.49
N LEU A 57 33.46 2.45 -28.52
CA LEU A 57 33.59 3.91 -28.44
C LEU A 57 32.48 4.57 -27.60
N THR A 58 31.27 3.98 -27.53
CA THR A 58 30.19 4.48 -26.70
C THR A 58 30.23 3.94 -25.27
N GLY A 59 30.98 2.85 -25.01
CA GLY A 59 31.17 2.26 -23.70
C GLY A 59 32.19 2.96 -22.81
N CYS A 60 33.03 3.88 -23.39
CA CYS A 60 33.99 4.60 -22.57
C CYS A 60 33.45 5.96 -22.12
N THR A 61 33.25 6.05 -20.83
CA THR A 61 33.34 7.28 -20.05
C THR A 61 32.23 8.31 -20.19
N ARG A 62 30.98 7.92 -19.87
CA ARG A 62 30.21 8.86 -19.09
C ARG A 62 30.62 8.65 -17.63
N GLN A 63 31.47 9.52 -17.11
CA GLN A 63 31.67 9.59 -15.67
C GLN A 63 30.28 9.78 -15.03
N PRO A 64 29.93 9.00 -14.00
CA PRO A 64 28.71 9.25 -13.29
C PRO A 64 28.73 10.70 -12.82
N THR A 65 27.61 11.39 -13.01
CA THR A 65 27.42 12.78 -12.55
C THR A 65 27.49 12.90 -11.03
N GLU A 66 27.45 11.78 -10.33
CA GLU A 66 27.58 11.68 -8.88
C GLU A 66 29.03 11.57 -8.45
N THR A 67 29.44 12.41 -7.51
CA THR A 67 30.75 12.32 -6.88
C THR A 67 30.78 11.07 -6.02
N ILE A 68 31.60 10.08 -6.40
CA ILE A 68 31.83 8.89 -5.58
C ILE A 68 32.72 9.32 -4.41
N MET A 69 32.11 9.46 -3.22
CA MET A 69 32.88 9.69 -2.00
C MET A 69 33.36 8.33 -1.45
N PRO A 70 34.67 8.12 -1.27
CA PRO A 70 35.16 6.92 -0.64
C PRO A 70 34.73 6.87 0.84
N TYR A 71 34.49 5.66 1.35
CA TYR A 71 34.25 5.48 2.78
C TYR A 71 35.50 5.87 3.58
N VAL A 72 35.31 6.68 4.61
CA VAL A 72 36.37 6.93 5.61
C VAL A 72 36.56 5.69 6.49
N ASP A 73 35.43 5.09 6.90
CA ASP A 73 35.39 3.80 7.60
C ASP A 73 34.48 2.83 6.83
N PRO A 74 35.01 1.79 6.19
CA PRO A 74 34.19 0.81 5.51
C PRO A 74 33.30 0.04 6.51
N PRO A 75 32.05 -0.27 6.17
CA PRO A 75 31.18 -1.06 7.02
C PRO A 75 31.83 -2.40 7.39
N GLU A 76 31.73 -2.80 8.66
CA GLU A 76 32.29 -4.07 9.14
C GLU A 76 31.84 -5.26 8.27
N ASN A 77 32.79 -6.12 7.92
CA ASN A 77 32.55 -7.31 7.09
C ASN A 77 31.97 -7.02 5.69
N ALA A 78 32.11 -5.81 5.17
CA ALA A 78 31.71 -5.50 3.79
C ALA A 78 32.86 -5.86 2.83
N VAL A 79 32.56 -6.72 1.86
CA VAL A 79 33.48 -7.09 0.78
C VAL A 79 32.96 -6.51 -0.51
N PRO A 80 33.76 -5.71 -1.26
CA PRO A 80 33.32 -5.18 -2.54
C PRO A 80 32.87 -6.29 -3.50
N GLY A 81 31.73 -6.08 -4.18
CA GLY A 81 31.13 -7.07 -5.06
C GLY A 81 30.31 -8.18 -4.40
N ARG A 82 30.30 -8.26 -3.08
CA ARG A 82 29.43 -9.19 -2.35
C ARG A 82 28.30 -8.44 -1.63
N PRO A 83 27.03 -8.65 -2.02
CA PRO A 83 25.92 -8.02 -1.34
C PRO A 83 25.72 -8.59 0.07
N LYS A 84 25.19 -7.76 0.94
CA LYS A 84 24.61 -8.17 2.24
C LYS A 84 23.10 -8.06 2.17
N TYR A 85 22.42 -8.96 2.85
CA TYR A 85 20.97 -9.04 2.89
C TYR A 85 20.47 -8.72 4.29
N TYR A 86 19.53 -7.79 4.39
CA TYR A 86 18.95 -7.34 5.64
C TYR A 86 17.45 -7.58 5.63
N ALA A 87 16.95 -8.32 6.64
CA ALA A 87 15.54 -8.51 6.85
C ALA A 87 14.93 -7.25 7.51
N THR A 88 13.89 -6.72 6.92
CA THR A 88 13.15 -5.56 7.43
C THR A 88 11.67 -5.65 7.06
N ALA A 89 10.90 -4.61 7.35
CA ALA A 89 9.49 -4.51 7.00
C ALA A 89 9.17 -3.17 6.35
N VAL A 90 8.46 -3.23 5.22
CA VAL A 90 7.93 -2.05 4.53
C VAL A 90 6.55 -1.73 5.09
N PRO A 91 6.24 -0.45 5.38
CA PRO A 91 4.87 -0.04 5.64
C PRO A 91 4.00 -0.33 4.41
N ALA A 92 2.86 -0.98 4.63
CA ALA A 92 1.94 -1.32 3.55
C ALA A 92 0.50 -1.20 4.03
N ASN A 93 -0.26 -0.25 3.51
CA ASN A 93 -1.70 -0.10 3.65
C ASN A 93 -2.27 -0.48 5.04
N GLY A 94 -1.79 0.15 6.10
CA GLY A 94 -2.23 -0.15 7.47
C GLY A 94 -1.64 -1.43 8.08
N GLY A 95 -0.54 -1.94 7.54
CA GLY A 95 0.19 -3.12 8.05
C GLY A 95 1.67 -3.05 7.76
N ALA A 96 2.35 -4.18 7.89
CA ALA A 96 3.76 -4.34 7.54
C ALA A 96 3.98 -5.56 6.65
N GLN A 97 4.75 -5.39 5.59
CA GLN A 97 5.20 -6.46 4.72
C GLN A 97 6.67 -6.78 4.98
N GLY A 98 6.96 -8.02 5.36
CA GLY A 98 8.34 -8.47 5.57
C GLY A 98 9.10 -8.59 4.26
N VAL A 99 10.25 -7.94 4.19
CA VAL A 99 11.12 -7.91 3.02
C VAL A 99 12.56 -8.23 3.39
N VAL A 100 13.36 -8.55 2.38
CA VAL A 100 14.81 -8.63 2.47
C VAL A 100 15.38 -7.58 1.54
N VAL A 101 16.27 -6.75 2.05
CA VAL A 101 16.92 -5.68 1.31
C VAL A 101 18.36 -6.07 1.00
N GLU A 102 18.69 -6.11 -0.26
CA GLU A 102 20.06 -6.28 -0.74
C GLU A 102 20.81 -4.95 -0.64
N SER A 103 22.01 -4.99 -0.09
CA SER A 103 22.84 -3.81 0.10
C SER A 103 24.27 -4.07 -0.34
N HIS A 104 24.82 -3.18 -1.17
CA HIS A 104 26.22 -3.16 -1.58
C HIS A 104 26.96 -2.04 -0.84
N LEU A 105 27.91 -2.40 -0.01
CA LEU A 105 28.72 -1.44 0.77
C LEU A 105 27.89 -0.41 1.56
N GLY A 106 26.77 -0.86 2.14
CA GLY A 106 25.86 0.02 2.90
C GLY A 106 24.80 0.73 2.04
N ARG A 107 24.86 0.60 0.70
CA ARG A 107 23.87 1.17 -0.22
C ARG A 107 22.80 0.12 -0.56
N PRO A 108 21.54 0.29 -0.16
CA PRO A 108 20.44 -0.57 -0.57
C PRO A 108 20.22 -0.51 -2.09
N THR A 109 20.11 -1.67 -2.75
CA THR A 109 20.00 -1.77 -4.20
C THR A 109 18.77 -2.52 -4.68
N LYS A 110 18.22 -3.42 -3.87
CA LYS A 110 17.05 -4.22 -4.22
C LYS A 110 16.21 -4.56 -2.98
N VAL A 111 14.91 -4.60 -3.16
CA VAL A 111 13.96 -5.08 -2.15
C VAL A 111 13.28 -6.33 -2.70
N GLU A 112 13.31 -7.41 -1.94
CA GLU A 112 12.65 -8.69 -2.24
C GLU A 112 11.74 -9.12 -1.09
N GLY A 113 10.79 -10.01 -1.34
CA GLY A 113 9.99 -10.59 -0.27
C GLY A 113 10.82 -11.50 0.63
N ASN A 114 10.57 -11.46 1.93
CA ASN A 114 11.25 -12.31 2.89
C ASN A 114 10.59 -13.71 2.95
N PRO A 115 11.28 -14.79 2.51
CA PRO A 115 10.72 -16.14 2.56
C PRO A 115 10.40 -16.64 3.96
N GLY A 116 11.15 -16.18 4.97
CA GLY A 116 10.93 -16.52 6.38
C GLY A 116 9.80 -15.70 7.02
N HIS A 117 9.23 -14.70 6.33
CA HIS A 117 8.18 -13.86 6.90
C HIS A 117 6.80 -14.45 6.60
N PRO A 118 6.02 -14.84 7.62
CA PRO A 118 4.75 -15.54 7.41
C PRO A 118 3.64 -14.68 6.81
N GLY A 119 3.81 -13.35 6.73
CA GLY A 119 2.87 -12.44 6.07
C GLY A 119 3.04 -12.35 4.56
N SER A 120 4.19 -12.75 4.01
CA SER A 120 4.47 -12.65 2.57
C SER A 120 4.98 -13.97 1.97
N LEU A 121 5.62 -14.84 2.77
CA LEU A 121 6.24 -16.11 2.33
C LEU A 121 7.16 -15.94 1.11
N GLY A 122 7.89 -14.84 1.05
CA GLY A 122 8.79 -14.52 -0.06
C GLY A 122 8.16 -13.73 -1.20
N ALA A 123 6.87 -13.42 -1.14
CA ALA A 123 6.25 -12.52 -2.10
C ALA A 123 6.48 -11.05 -1.72
N SER A 124 6.55 -10.17 -2.71
CA SER A 124 6.60 -8.71 -2.54
C SER A 124 5.65 -8.03 -3.52
N SER A 125 5.06 -6.93 -3.10
CA SER A 125 4.23 -6.11 -3.98
C SER A 125 5.12 -5.19 -4.84
N VAL A 126 4.55 -4.66 -5.92
CA VAL A 126 5.23 -3.64 -6.73
C VAL A 126 5.59 -2.41 -5.90
N HIS A 127 4.72 -1.99 -4.98
CA HIS A 127 4.97 -0.87 -4.07
C HIS A 127 6.14 -1.16 -3.13
N SER A 128 6.22 -2.38 -2.57
CA SER A 128 7.34 -2.76 -1.70
C SER A 128 8.68 -2.78 -2.43
N GLN A 129 8.70 -3.11 -3.72
CA GLN A 129 9.92 -3.04 -4.52
C GLN A 129 10.25 -1.61 -4.94
N ALA A 130 9.23 -0.81 -5.27
CA ALA A 130 9.41 0.58 -5.68
C ALA A 130 9.81 1.52 -4.53
N CYS A 131 9.51 1.18 -3.28
CA CYS A 131 9.82 2.03 -2.12
C CYS A 131 11.33 2.37 -1.97
N LEU A 132 12.20 1.59 -2.62
CA LEU A 132 13.62 1.90 -2.68
C LEU A 132 13.90 3.19 -3.46
N MET A 133 13.04 3.55 -4.42
CA MET A 133 13.20 4.77 -5.21
C MET A 133 13.03 6.01 -4.35
N ASP A 134 12.15 5.96 -3.36
CA ASP A 134 11.93 7.06 -2.42
C ASP A 134 13.19 7.38 -1.61
N LEU A 135 14.06 6.36 -1.35
CA LEU A 135 15.35 6.58 -0.68
C LEU A 135 16.30 7.46 -1.50
N TYR A 136 16.29 7.29 -2.83
CA TYR A 136 17.19 7.96 -3.75
C TYR A 136 16.56 9.13 -4.49
N ASP A 137 15.32 9.46 -4.16
CA ASP A 137 14.60 10.56 -4.79
C ASP A 137 15.34 11.89 -4.53
N PRO A 138 15.74 12.62 -5.57
CA PRO A 138 16.39 13.92 -5.42
C PRO A 138 15.47 14.97 -4.78
N ASP A 139 14.15 14.80 -4.89
CA ASP A 139 13.12 15.73 -4.40
C ASP A 139 12.76 15.48 -2.93
N ARG A 140 13.46 14.56 -2.24
CA ARG A 140 13.32 14.37 -0.80
C ARG A 140 13.63 15.69 -0.07
N ALA A 141 12.81 15.98 0.93
CA ALA A 141 13.10 17.06 1.85
C ALA A 141 14.41 16.79 2.60
N LYS A 142 15.36 17.71 2.55
CA LYS A 142 16.69 17.57 3.16
C LYS A 142 16.93 18.56 4.29
N GLU A 143 16.20 19.65 4.26
CA GLU A 143 16.41 20.79 5.14
C GLU A 143 15.11 21.22 5.80
N ILE A 144 15.24 21.72 7.02
CA ILE A 144 14.11 22.29 7.75
C ILE A 144 13.77 23.63 7.12
N SER A 145 12.50 23.90 6.92
CA SER A 145 12.08 25.20 6.39
C SER A 145 10.94 25.83 7.21
N TYR A 146 10.94 27.15 7.24
CA TYR A 146 9.88 27.98 7.76
C TYR A 146 9.33 28.85 6.64
N LEU A 147 8.04 28.67 6.31
CA LEU A 147 7.38 29.37 5.21
C LEU A 147 8.14 29.25 3.87
N GLY A 148 8.77 28.11 3.62
CA GLY A 148 9.55 27.82 2.41
C GLY A 148 11.02 28.29 2.48
N GLU A 149 11.44 29.00 3.52
CA GLU A 149 12.83 29.41 3.72
C GLU A 149 13.58 28.43 4.62
N VAL A 150 14.77 28.02 4.20
CA VAL A 150 15.62 27.14 5.00
C VAL A 150 15.97 27.79 6.34
N ARG A 151 15.87 27.03 7.42
CA ARG A 151 16.15 27.46 8.78
C ARG A 151 17.04 26.46 9.51
N ALA A 152 17.73 26.93 10.55
CA ALA A 152 18.49 26.07 11.43
C ALA A 152 17.56 25.28 12.38
N TRP A 153 18.06 24.14 12.88
CA TRP A 153 17.33 23.34 13.86
C TRP A 153 17.05 24.12 15.16
N GLU A 154 17.97 24.94 15.56
CA GLU A 154 17.85 25.79 16.72
C GLU A 154 16.70 26.80 16.62
N ASP A 155 16.46 27.36 15.43
CA ASP A 155 15.31 28.23 15.16
C ASP A 155 14.00 27.51 15.36
N PHE A 156 13.92 26.27 14.83
CA PHE A 156 12.76 25.41 15.05
C PHE A 156 12.55 25.10 16.54
N GLN A 157 13.60 24.78 17.28
CA GLN A 157 13.49 24.50 18.73
C GLN A 157 12.96 25.71 19.51
N ILE A 158 13.42 26.91 19.19
CA ILE A 158 12.92 28.14 19.80
C ILE A 158 11.43 28.31 19.47
N ALA A 159 11.05 28.18 18.21
CA ALA A 159 9.65 28.30 17.77
C ALA A 159 8.76 27.27 18.42
N TRP A 160 9.20 26.00 18.48
CA TRP A 160 8.51 24.90 19.15
C TRP A 160 8.26 25.19 20.62
N ASN A 161 9.30 25.56 21.37
CA ASN A 161 9.19 25.87 22.79
C ASN A 161 8.24 27.05 23.04
N SER A 162 8.30 28.09 22.19
CA SER A 162 7.39 29.23 22.24
C SER A 162 5.92 28.82 21.99
N ALA A 163 5.67 27.91 21.02
CA ALA A 163 4.33 27.44 20.71
C ALA A 163 3.76 26.51 21.78
N VAL A 164 4.58 25.60 22.35
CA VAL A 164 4.15 24.58 23.30
C VAL A 164 4.01 25.10 24.73
N SER A 165 4.85 26.06 25.15
CA SER A 165 4.85 26.57 26.54
C SER A 165 3.46 27.04 27.00
N PRO A 166 2.71 27.88 26.27
CA PRO A 166 1.38 28.32 26.68
C PRO A 166 0.34 27.19 26.63
N LEU A 167 0.52 26.18 25.77
CA LEU A 167 -0.37 25.03 25.69
C LEU A 167 -0.21 24.11 26.92
N ARG A 168 1.01 24.01 27.45
CA ARG A 168 1.30 23.20 28.64
C ARG A 168 0.49 23.66 29.84
N THR A 169 0.40 24.98 30.10
CA THR A 169 -0.36 25.54 31.22
C THR A 169 -1.87 25.30 31.08
N ARG A 170 -2.38 25.14 29.85
CA ARG A 170 -3.78 24.89 29.53
C ARG A 170 -4.10 23.38 29.31
N GLY A 171 -3.13 22.50 29.63
CA GLY A 171 -3.29 21.05 29.45
C GLY A 171 -3.39 20.59 28.01
N GLY A 172 -2.80 21.35 27.07
CA GLY A 172 -2.80 21.03 25.64
C GLY A 172 -4.05 21.47 24.86
N GLU A 173 -4.85 22.37 25.46
CA GLU A 173 -5.97 22.97 24.73
C GLU A 173 -5.45 23.74 23.52
N GLY A 174 -5.97 23.41 22.32
CA GLY A 174 -5.46 23.96 21.05
C GLY A 174 -4.37 23.13 20.37
N LEU A 175 -3.86 22.06 21.00
CA LEU A 175 -2.94 21.11 20.36
C LEU A 175 -3.72 20.03 19.61
N ARG A 176 -3.36 19.82 18.33
CA ARG A 176 -3.87 18.71 17.51
C ARG A 176 -2.71 17.98 16.85
N ILE A 177 -2.83 16.68 16.78
CA ILE A 177 -1.91 15.80 16.05
C ILE A 177 -2.73 15.13 14.96
N LEU A 178 -2.23 15.15 13.73
CA LEU A 178 -2.76 14.38 12.59
C LEU A 178 -1.70 13.42 12.12
N SER A 179 -2.06 12.16 11.96
CA SER A 179 -1.19 11.13 11.36
C SER A 179 -1.98 10.26 10.39
N GLU A 180 -1.29 9.51 9.57
CA GLU A 180 -1.85 8.33 8.91
C GLU A 180 -2.15 7.22 9.94
N THR A 181 -2.59 6.05 9.47
CA THR A 181 -2.84 4.90 10.33
C THR A 181 -1.58 4.44 11.07
N VAL A 182 -1.59 4.51 12.39
CA VAL A 182 -0.45 4.11 13.22
C VAL A 182 -0.57 2.65 13.61
N VAL A 183 0.38 1.83 13.13
CA VAL A 183 0.53 0.40 13.46
C VAL A 183 1.81 0.10 14.24
N SER A 184 2.65 1.11 14.50
CA SER A 184 3.84 1.01 15.35
C SER A 184 3.45 1.13 16.81
N PRO A 185 3.68 0.10 17.64
CA PRO A 185 3.42 0.17 19.09
C PRO A 185 4.25 1.26 19.77
N THR A 186 5.51 1.45 19.36
CA THR A 186 6.39 2.49 19.92
C THR A 186 5.86 3.88 19.64
N LEU A 187 5.54 4.20 18.36
CA LEU A 187 4.96 5.49 18.00
C LEU A 187 3.62 5.72 18.72
N GLY A 188 2.78 4.68 18.79
CA GLY A 188 1.53 4.75 19.53
C GLY A 188 1.71 5.05 21.02
N ASN A 189 2.69 4.42 21.66
CA ASN A 189 3.01 4.70 23.07
C ASN A 189 3.53 6.13 23.25
N GLN A 190 4.33 6.63 22.32
CA GLN A 190 4.82 8.01 22.32
C GLN A 190 3.66 9.02 22.21
N ILE A 191 2.75 8.80 21.26
CA ILE A 191 1.56 9.66 21.10
C ILE A 191 0.70 9.61 22.37
N ARG A 192 0.47 8.43 22.95
CA ARG A 192 -0.26 8.31 24.23
C ARG A 192 0.43 9.03 25.37
N ALA A 193 1.76 9.01 25.42
CA ALA A 193 2.52 9.76 26.43
C ALA A 193 2.33 11.28 26.27
N VAL A 194 2.32 11.78 25.02
CA VAL A 194 1.98 13.17 24.71
C VAL A 194 0.55 13.50 25.19
N LEU A 195 -0.43 12.68 24.82
CA LEU A 195 -1.83 12.91 25.24
C LEU A 195 -2.01 12.83 26.77
N LYS A 196 -1.21 12.03 27.46
CA LYS A 196 -1.17 12.00 28.92
C LYS A 196 -0.59 13.29 29.51
N ALA A 197 0.45 13.84 28.90
CA ALA A 197 1.03 15.12 29.31
C ALA A 197 0.15 16.32 28.94
N PHE A 198 -0.65 16.20 27.89
CA PHE A 198 -1.55 17.20 27.34
C PHE A 198 -2.98 16.66 27.23
N PRO A 199 -3.71 16.51 28.34
CA PRO A 199 -4.97 15.76 28.36
C PRO A 199 -6.12 16.37 27.56
N LYS A 200 -6.00 17.64 27.14
CA LYS A 200 -6.97 18.30 26.24
C LYS A 200 -6.53 18.31 24.78
N ALA A 201 -5.33 17.79 24.46
CA ALA A 201 -4.89 17.58 23.08
C ALA A 201 -5.71 16.47 22.44
N LYS A 202 -5.88 16.54 21.12
CA LYS A 202 -6.58 15.48 20.36
C LYS A 202 -5.64 14.90 19.31
N TRP A 203 -5.72 13.60 19.11
CA TRP A 203 -5.06 12.87 18.03
C TRP A 203 -6.08 12.46 17.00
N HIS A 204 -5.84 12.87 15.77
CA HIS A 204 -6.64 12.56 14.60
C HIS A 204 -5.86 11.66 13.66
N GLN A 205 -6.55 10.76 12.98
CA GLN A 205 -5.95 9.87 12.01
C GLN A 205 -6.73 9.96 10.70
N PHE A 206 -6.01 9.96 9.58
CA PHE A 206 -6.59 9.89 8.25
C PHE A 206 -5.61 9.26 7.27
N ASP A 207 -6.06 8.21 6.61
CA ASP A 207 -5.37 7.54 5.52
C ASP A 207 -6.30 7.54 4.30
N PRO A 208 -5.92 8.17 3.17
CA PRO A 208 -6.78 8.30 2.00
C PRO A 208 -7.13 6.95 1.37
N ALA A 209 -6.24 5.96 1.50
CA ALA A 209 -6.43 4.59 1.03
C ALA A 209 -6.91 3.64 2.13
N GLY A 210 -7.40 4.19 3.25
CA GLY A 210 -7.86 3.40 4.39
C GLY A 210 -9.10 2.56 4.10
N ALA A 211 -9.18 1.40 4.73
CA ALA A 211 -10.32 0.48 4.63
C ALA A 211 -11.51 0.97 5.50
N HIS A 212 -12.02 2.17 5.21
CA HIS A 212 -13.02 2.85 6.05
C HIS A 212 -14.31 2.04 6.18
N SER A 213 -14.88 1.56 5.07
CA SER A 213 -16.12 0.77 5.06
C SER A 213 -15.95 -0.57 5.78
N SER A 214 -14.82 -1.24 5.57
CA SER A 214 -14.50 -2.50 6.26
C SER A 214 -14.39 -2.29 7.77
N ARG A 215 -13.70 -1.23 8.21
CA ARG A 215 -13.55 -0.87 9.63
C ARG A 215 -14.90 -0.56 10.29
N SER A 216 -15.72 0.28 9.66
CA SER A 216 -17.04 0.63 10.15
C SER A 216 -17.98 -0.57 10.22
N SER A 217 -17.88 -1.52 9.27
CA SER A 217 -18.71 -2.73 9.26
C SER A 217 -18.37 -3.66 10.43
N THR A 218 -17.07 -3.83 10.72
CA THR A 218 -16.67 -4.67 11.85
C THR A 218 -17.04 -4.03 13.19
N PHE A 219 -16.94 -2.70 13.29
CA PHE A 219 -17.39 -1.98 14.47
C PHE A 219 -18.90 -2.15 14.70
N SER A 220 -19.70 -2.05 13.63
CA SER A 220 -21.16 -2.28 13.69
C SER A 220 -21.51 -3.72 14.05
N ALA A 221 -20.76 -4.71 13.54
CA ALA A 221 -21.05 -6.13 13.75
C ALA A 221 -20.55 -6.65 15.11
N PHE A 222 -19.41 -6.16 15.61
CA PHE A 222 -18.70 -6.73 16.76
C PHE A 222 -18.55 -5.75 17.94
N GLY A 223 -19.00 -4.51 17.81
CA GLY A 223 -18.80 -3.46 18.81
C GLY A 223 -17.34 -2.98 18.94
N LYS A 224 -16.44 -3.50 18.13
CA LYS A 224 -15.02 -3.10 18.06
C LYS A 224 -14.48 -3.28 16.66
N SER A 225 -13.41 -2.56 16.34
CA SER A 225 -12.67 -2.78 15.10
C SER A 225 -11.90 -4.10 15.17
N VAL A 226 -12.13 -4.97 14.19
CA VAL A 226 -11.39 -6.22 14.01
C VAL A 226 -10.87 -6.31 12.60
N HIS A 227 -9.71 -6.96 12.42
CA HIS A 227 -9.21 -7.32 11.10
C HIS A 227 -9.75 -8.68 10.67
N THR A 228 -10.22 -8.74 9.43
CA THR A 228 -10.63 -9.99 8.79
C THR A 228 -9.46 -10.55 8.00
N PHE A 229 -9.00 -11.73 8.36
CA PHE A 229 -7.99 -12.47 7.62
C PHE A 229 -8.64 -13.65 6.90
N TYR A 230 -8.30 -13.82 5.61
CA TYR A 230 -8.82 -14.89 4.77
C TYR A 230 -7.75 -15.96 4.54
N ASN A 231 -8.07 -17.23 4.86
CA ASN A 231 -7.19 -18.37 4.67
C ASN A 231 -7.47 -19.04 3.34
N PHE A 232 -6.87 -18.53 2.26
CA PHE A 232 -7.05 -19.05 0.91
C PHE A 232 -6.46 -20.46 0.72
N ALA A 233 -5.53 -20.88 1.56
CA ALA A 233 -4.97 -22.22 1.51
C ALA A 233 -6.02 -23.33 1.77
N GLU A 234 -7.05 -23.02 2.56
CA GLU A 234 -8.13 -23.94 2.92
C GLU A 234 -9.41 -23.74 2.11
N ALA A 235 -9.45 -22.71 1.24
CA ALA A 235 -10.65 -22.36 0.50
C ALA A 235 -10.78 -23.16 -0.81
N GLY A 236 -11.82 -23.98 -0.95
CA GLY A 236 -12.20 -24.66 -2.20
C GLY A 236 -12.99 -23.76 -3.14
N VAL A 237 -13.78 -22.82 -2.59
CA VAL A 237 -14.56 -21.85 -3.38
C VAL A 237 -14.36 -20.44 -2.81
N VAL A 238 -14.12 -19.49 -3.71
CA VAL A 238 -13.95 -18.07 -3.38
C VAL A 238 -14.95 -17.25 -4.18
N LEU A 239 -15.70 -16.40 -3.49
CA LEU A 239 -16.54 -15.37 -4.09
C LEU A 239 -15.95 -13.99 -3.75
N ALA A 240 -15.44 -13.31 -4.77
CA ALA A 240 -14.98 -11.93 -4.68
C ALA A 240 -16.11 -10.98 -5.12
N LEU A 241 -16.52 -10.09 -4.22
CA LEU A 241 -17.54 -9.07 -4.47
C LEU A 241 -16.84 -7.70 -4.59
N ASP A 242 -16.47 -7.35 -5.80
CA ASP A 242 -15.69 -6.15 -6.17
C ASP A 242 -14.35 -6.06 -5.42
N SER A 243 -13.75 -7.23 -5.15
CA SER A 243 -12.52 -7.36 -4.35
C SER A 243 -11.35 -7.82 -5.21
N ASP A 244 -10.34 -6.97 -5.33
CA ASP A 244 -9.07 -7.33 -5.97
C ASP A 244 -8.04 -7.86 -4.97
N PHE A 245 -8.41 -8.90 -4.25
CA PHE A 245 -7.58 -9.48 -3.19
C PHE A 245 -6.24 -10.05 -3.68
N LEU A 246 -6.07 -10.29 -4.97
CA LEU A 246 -4.80 -10.77 -5.55
C LEU A 246 -3.77 -9.64 -5.73
N ALA A 247 -4.21 -8.39 -5.88
CA ALA A 247 -3.32 -7.25 -6.13
C ALA A 247 -3.40 -6.16 -5.07
N CYS A 248 -4.57 -5.99 -4.42
CA CYS A 248 -4.83 -4.90 -3.50
C CYS A 248 -5.00 -5.38 -2.05
N GLY A 249 -4.77 -4.45 -1.11
CA GLY A 249 -4.90 -4.69 0.32
C GLY A 249 -3.63 -5.21 0.99
N PRO A 250 -3.56 -5.11 2.33
CA PRO A 250 -2.32 -5.32 3.09
C PRO A 250 -1.88 -6.79 3.13
N ALA A 251 -2.77 -7.74 2.86
CA ALA A 251 -2.47 -9.17 2.82
C ALA A 251 -2.44 -9.76 1.40
N SER A 252 -2.57 -8.93 0.35
CA SER A 252 -2.68 -9.38 -1.05
C SER A 252 -1.55 -10.32 -1.48
N THR A 253 -0.31 -10.03 -1.13
CA THR A 253 0.83 -10.89 -1.45
C THR A 253 0.73 -12.29 -0.84
N ARG A 254 0.22 -12.38 0.39
CA ARG A 254 -0.05 -13.66 1.06
C ARG A 254 -1.23 -14.38 0.41
N TYR A 255 -2.31 -13.66 0.14
CA TYR A 255 -3.51 -14.20 -0.49
C TYR A 255 -3.23 -14.73 -1.89
N ALA A 256 -2.47 -13.98 -2.70
CA ALA A 256 -2.04 -14.39 -4.03
C ALA A 256 -1.21 -15.68 -3.98
N ARG A 257 -0.30 -15.80 -3.00
CA ARG A 257 0.52 -17.00 -2.80
C ARG A 257 -0.33 -18.21 -2.44
N ASP A 258 -1.13 -18.10 -1.38
CA ASP A 258 -1.98 -19.20 -0.91
C ASP A 258 -2.98 -19.64 -1.98
N PHE A 259 -3.58 -18.68 -2.71
CA PHE A 259 -4.47 -18.95 -3.83
C PHE A 259 -3.77 -19.70 -4.98
N ALA A 260 -2.57 -19.25 -5.37
CA ALA A 260 -1.79 -19.85 -6.43
C ALA A 260 -1.28 -21.27 -6.06
N ASP A 261 -0.84 -21.45 -4.82
CA ASP A 261 -0.34 -22.76 -4.35
C ASP A 261 -1.44 -23.81 -4.39
N ARG A 262 -2.69 -23.44 -4.14
CA ARG A 262 -3.82 -24.38 -4.27
C ARG A 262 -4.08 -24.75 -5.74
N ARG A 263 -3.81 -23.86 -6.70
CA ARG A 263 -3.92 -24.13 -8.14
C ARG A 263 -2.75 -24.95 -8.71
N ARG A 264 -1.61 -24.98 -8.02
CA ARG A 264 -0.42 -25.76 -8.44
C ARG A 264 -0.51 -27.25 -8.14
N ARG A 265 -1.34 -27.67 -7.22
CA ARG A 265 -1.35 -29.05 -6.68
C ARG A 265 -1.76 -30.13 -7.67
N GLY A 266 -1.73 -29.86 -8.98
CA GLY A 266 -1.75 -30.86 -10.06
C GLY A 266 -3.04 -31.68 -10.21
N ASN A 267 -3.87 -31.73 -9.18
CA ASN A 267 -5.15 -32.41 -9.23
C ASN A 267 -6.26 -31.37 -9.48
N ARG A 268 -6.87 -31.41 -10.65
CA ARG A 268 -7.97 -30.50 -11.02
C ARG A 268 -9.17 -30.58 -10.06
N LEU A 269 -9.34 -31.67 -9.34
CA LEU A 269 -10.44 -31.89 -8.40
C LEU A 269 -10.26 -31.08 -7.10
N ASP A 270 -9.00 -30.76 -6.73
CA ASP A 270 -8.67 -29.99 -5.53
C ASP A 270 -8.40 -28.51 -5.82
N MET A 271 -8.49 -28.07 -7.07
CA MET A 271 -8.28 -26.71 -7.46
C MET A 271 -9.41 -25.80 -6.92
N ASN A 272 -9.04 -24.67 -6.33
CA ASN A 272 -10.03 -23.70 -5.88
C ASN A 272 -10.79 -23.09 -7.08
N ARG A 273 -12.07 -22.76 -6.88
CA ARG A 273 -12.91 -22.08 -7.85
C ARG A 273 -13.13 -20.64 -7.42
N LEU A 274 -12.91 -19.70 -8.36
CA LEU A 274 -13.05 -18.28 -8.13
C LEU A 274 -14.21 -17.70 -8.93
N TYR A 275 -15.18 -17.16 -8.22
CA TYR A 275 -16.22 -16.31 -8.75
C TYR A 275 -15.84 -14.84 -8.48
N ALA A 276 -15.81 -13.99 -9.50
CA ALA A 276 -15.59 -12.57 -9.37
C ALA A 276 -16.80 -11.79 -9.89
N VAL A 277 -17.41 -11.03 -9.02
CA VAL A 277 -18.46 -10.05 -9.36
C VAL A 277 -17.87 -8.69 -9.14
N GLU A 278 -17.63 -7.95 -10.23
CA GLU A 278 -16.81 -6.72 -10.14
C GLU A 278 -17.28 -5.65 -11.11
N SER A 279 -17.01 -4.40 -10.76
CA SER A 279 -17.42 -3.24 -11.56
C SER A 279 -16.41 -2.89 -12.66
N THR A 280 -15.16 -3.24 -12.46
CA THR A 280 -14.08 -3.06 -13.43
C THR A 280 -13.22 -4.33 -13.50
N MET A 281 -12.50 -4.52 -14.60
CA MET A 281 -11.61 -5.68 -14.74
C MET A 281 -10.39 -5.51 -13.82
N THR A 282 -10.26 -6.43 -12.87
CA THR A 282 -9.15 -6.45 -11.93
C THR A 282 -8.20 -7.65 -12.18
N ALA A 283 -7.07 -7.69 -11.47
CA ALA A 283 -6.20 -8.87 -11.49
C ALA A 283 -6.94 -10.12 -10.97
N THR A 284 -7.81 -9.96 -9.99
CA THR A 284 -8.68 -11.03 -9.47
C THR A 284 -9.69 -11.50 -10.51
N GLY A 285 -10.40 -10.55 -11.17
CA GLY A 285 -11.33 -10.87 -12.23
C GLY A 285 -10.68 -11.55 -13.44
N GLY A 286 -9.44 -11.13 -13.78
CA GLY A 286 -8.65 -11.73 -14.86
C GLY A 286 -8.20 -13.18 -14.55
N LYS A 287 -8.24 -13.63 -13.30
CA LYS A 287 -7.94 -14.99 -12.85
C LYS A 287 -9.17 -15.80 -12.47
N ALA A 288 -10.35 -15.18 -12.51
CA ALA A 288 -11.60 -15.82 -12.13
C ALA A 288 -12.00 -16.95 -13.12
N ASP A 289 -12.55 -18.03 -12.57
CA ASP A 289 -13.15 -19.10 -13.36
C ASP A 289 -14.52 -18.67 -13.90
N HIS A 290 -15.23 -17.84 -13.11
CA HIS A 290 -16.49 -17.23 -13.49
C HIS A 290 -16.48 -15.75 -13.11
N ARG A 291 -16.63 -14.88 -14.10
CA ARG A 291 -16.65 -13.43 -13.92
C ARG A 291 -18.00 -12.85 -14.34
N LEU A 292 -18.57 -12.01 -13.50
CA LEU A 292 -19.75 -11.21 -13.79
C LEU A 292 -19.40 -9.73 -13.66
N ALA A 293 -19.54 -8.96 -14.73
CA ALA A 293 -19.41 -7.52 -14.71
C ALA A 293 -20.72 -6.90 -14.28
N LEU A 294 -20.72 -6.13 -13.16
CA LEU A 294 -21.86 -5.39 -12.65
C LEU A 294 -21.43 -3.95 -12.34
N ARG A 295 -22.37 -3.03 -12.35
CA ARG A 295 -22.11 -1.68 -11.83
C ARG A 295 -21.84 -1.78 -10.32
N TYR A 296 -21.00 -0.91 -9.79
CA TYR A 296 -20.65 -0.85 -8.37
C TYR A 296 -21.88 -1.00 -7.43
N ARG A 297 -22.94 -0.22 -7.68
CA ARG A 297 -24.17 -0.27 -6.88
C ARG A 297 -24.95 -1.60 -6.99
N ASP A 298 -24.82 -2.31 -8.11
CA ASP A 298 -25.58 -3.52 -8.40
C ASP A 298 -24.92 -4.75 -7.75
N VAL A 299 -23.65 -4.67 -7.32
CA VAL A 299 -22.95 -5.71 -6.57
C VAL A 299 -23.63 -5.97 -5.22
N GLU A 300 -24.10 -4.92 -4.53
CA GLU A 300 -24.85 -5.09 -3.28
C GLU A 300 -26.20 -5.77 -3.51
N VAL A 301 -26.90 -5.45 -4.61
CA VAL A 301 -28.17 -6.11 -4.99
C VAL A 301 -27.93 -7.60 -5.22
N PHE A 302 -26.90 -7.95 -6.00
CA PHE A 302 -26.49 -9.35 -6.20
C PHE A 302 -26.21 -10.06 -4.88
N ALA A 303 -25.49 -9.44 -3.95
CA ALA A 303 -25.18 -10.02 -2.65
C ALA A 303 -26.44 -10.26 -1.79
N ARG A 304 -27.42 -9.33 -1.82
CA ARG A 304 -28.72 -9.50 -1.12
C ARG A 304 -29.50 -10.71 -1.63
N GLU A 305 -29.55 -10.86 -2.95
CA GLU A 305 -30.21 -11.99 -3.61
C GLU A 305 -29.50 -13.30 -3.30
N LEU A 306 -28.16 -13.28 -3.25
CA LEU A 306 -27.35 -14.45 -2.89
C LEU A 306 -27.59 -14.86 -1.42
N VAL A 307 -27.67 -13.92 -0.47
CA VAL A 307 -28.03 -14.22 0.93
C VAL A 307 -29.41 -14.87 1.00
N ALA A 308 -30.38 -14.37 0.25
CA ALA A 308 -31.70 -14.98 0.18
C ALA A 308 -31.66 -16.40 -0.39
N ALA A 309 -30.84 -16.68 -1.40
CA ALA A 309 -30.64 -18.02 -1.98
C ALA A 309 -29.91 -18.97 -1.00
N LEU A 310 -28.96 -18.47 -0.22
CA LEU A 310 -28.26 -19.23 0.82
C LEU A 310 -29.19 -19.63 1.97
N GLY A 311 -30.14 -18.78 2.36
CA GLY A 311 -31.12 -19.06 3.43
C GLY A 311 -32.25 -20.00 3.05
N ARG A 312 -32.43 -20.32 1.77
CA ARG A 312 -33.50 -21.21 1.30
C ARG A 312 -33.08 -22.68 1.38
N SER A 313 -33.96 -23.51 1.93
CA SER A 313 -33.83 -24.98 1.90
C SER A 313 -34.63 -25.52 0.69
N GLY A 314 -33.93 -26.10 -0.32
CA GLY A 314 -34.55 -26.73 -1.47
C GLY A 314 -34.44 -25.92 -2.78
N ALA A 315 -34.75 -26.54 -3.91
CA ALA A 315 -34.87 -25.93 -5.24
C ALA A 315 -36.13 -25.09 -5.30
N SER A 316 -36.04 -23.82 -4.88
CA SER A 316 -37.14 -22.86 -4.95
C SER A 316 -37.12 -22.15 -6.28
N GLU A 317 -38.32 -21.74 -6.78
CA GLU A 317 -38.53 -21.01 -8.02
C GLU A 317 -37.50 -19.90 -8.25
N GLN A 318 -36.96 -19.88 -9.45
CA GLN A 318 -35.98 -18.87 -9.87
C GLN A 318 -36.59 -17.50 -9.71
N GLY A 319 -35.98 -16.66 -8.86
CA GLY A 319 -36.31 -15.26 -8.81
C GLY A 319 -36.24 -14.66 -10.21
N ASN A 320 -37.12 -13.74 -10.53
CA ASN A 320 -37.20 -13.11 -11.86
C ASN A 320 -36.09 -12.04 -12.04
N THR A 321 -34.87 -12.36 -11.64
CA THR A 321 -33.73 -11.44 -11.69
C THR A 321 -32.80 -11.82 -12.85
N PRO A 322 -32.11 -10.83 -13.46
CA PRO A 322 -31.26 -11.08 -14.62
C PRO A 322 -30.17 -12.15 -14.39
N HIS A 323 -29.75 -12.35 -13.14
CA HIS A 323 -28.64 -13.24 -12.78
C HIS A 323 -29.07 -14.46 -11.93
N ALA A 324 -30.36 -14.76 -11.86
CA ALA A 324 -30.91 -15.82 -10.99
C ALA A 324 -30.22 -17.18 -11.16
N LYS A 325 -29.91 -17.58 -12.40
CA LYS A 325 -29.20 -18.85 -12.67
C LYS A 325 -27.81 -18.87 -12.07
N LEU A 326 -27.05 -17.79 -12.22
CA LEU A 326 -25.68 -17.67 -11.65
C LEU A 326 -25.74 -17.61 -10.14
N ILE A 327 -26.66 -16.83 -9.56
CA ILE A 327 -26.86 -16.73 -8.10
C ILE A 327 -27.15 -18.10 -7.52
N GLN A 328 -28.02 -18.88 -8.14
CA GLN A 328 -28.34 -20.23 -7.67
C GLN A 328 -27.13 -21.18 -7.78
N ALA A 329 -26.36 -21.11 -8.88
CA ALA A 329 -25.16 -21.89 -9.06
C ALA A 329 -24.10 -21.57 -8.01
N VAL A 330 -23.84 -20.27 -7.77
CA VAL A 330 -22.92 -19.79 -6.72
C VAL A 330 -23.39 -20.22 -5.33
N ALA A 331 -24.69 -20.06 -5.04
CA ALA A 331 -25.24 -20.46 -3.74
C ALA A 331 -25.09 -21.97 -3.49
N ASN A 332 -25.35 -22.80 -4.49
CA ASN A 332 -25.19 -24.25 -4.37
C ASN A 332 -23.72 -24.65 -4.17
N ASP A 333 -22.81 -23.99 -4.92
CA ASP A 333 -21.38 -24.28 -4.81
C ASP A 333 -20.82 -23.85 -3.45
N LEU A 334 -21.19 -22.68 -2.95
CA LEU A 334 -20.82 -22.21 -1.61
C LEU A 334 -21.37 -23.13 -0.51
N LYS A 335 -22.62 -23.62 -0.62
CA LYS A 335 -23.23 -24.56 0.31
C LYS A 335 -22.49 -25.91 0.32
N SER A 336 -22.11 -26.42 -0.84
CA SER A 336 -21.38 -27.69 -0.94
C SER A 336 -19.96 -27.59 -0.36
N HIS A 337 -19.43 -26.38 -0.22
CA HIS A 337 -18.13 -26.09 0.38
C HIS A 337 -18.28 -25.32 1.72
N ALA A 338 -19.32 -25.60 2.49
CA ALA A 338 -19.53 -24.99 3.79
C ALA A 338 -18.33 -25.23 4.73
N GLY A 339 -17.78 -24.16 5.31
CA GLY A 339 -16.57 -24.18 6.13
C GLY A 339 -15.26 -24.24 5.32
N ALA A 340 -15.33 -24.35 3.99
CA ALA A 340 -14.21 -24.37 3.07
C ALA A 340 -14.40 -23.36 1.91
N SER A 341 -15.20 -22.34 2.12
CA SER A 341 -15.42 -21.25 1.18
C SER A 341 -15.02 -19.91 1.76
N ILE A 342 -14.91 -18.88 0.90
CA ILE A 342 -14.63 -17.50 1.28
C ILE A 342 -15.60 -16.60 0.51
N VAL A 343 -16.22 -15.64 1.21
CA VAL A 343 -16.89 -14.49 0.60
C VAL A 343 -16.12 -13.25 1.04
N ILE A 344 -15.46 -12.56 0.09
CA ILE A 344 -14.63 -11.41 0.35
C ILE A 344 -15.18 -10.16 -0.37
N PRO A 345 -15.57 -9.10 0.36
CA PRO A 345 -15.97 -7.83 -0.22
C PRO A 345 -14.77 -6.96 -0.55
N GLY A 346 -14.89 -6.09 -1.54
CA GLY A 346 -13.91 -5.06 -1.86
C GLY A 346 -13.84 -3.99 -0.77
N GLU A 347 -12.65 -3.47 -0.50
CA GLU A 347 -12.40 -2.51 0.58
C GLU A 347 -13.23 -1.21 0.43
N TYR A 348 -13.49 -0.80 -0.79
CA TYR A 348 -14.23 0.44 -1.11
C TYR A 348 -15.74 0.24 -1.23
N GLN A 349 -16.23 -0.97 -1.06
CA GLN A 349 -17.65 -1.27 -1.12
C GLN A 349 -18.40 -0.75 0.12
N THR A 350 -19.74 -0.71 0.00
CA THR A 350 -20.61 -0.16 1.04
C THR A 350 -20.54 -0.94 2.35
N LEU A 351 -20.82 -0.27 3.47
CA LEU A 351 -20.99 -0.90 4.79
C LEU A 351 -21.99 -2.08 4.72
N ALA A 352 -23.06 -1.93 3.95
CA ALA A 352 -24.08 -2.96 3.76
C ALA A 352 -23.50 -4.21 3.10
N LEU A 353 -22.67 -4.06 2.03
CA LEU A 353 -22.03 -5.19 1.38
C LEU A 353 -21.07 -5.94 2.30
N HIS A 354 -20.26 -5.21 3.09
CA HIS A 354 -19.39 -5.83 4.09
C HIS A 354 -20.20 -6.63 5.13
N SER A 355 -21.31 -6.07 5.62
CA SER A 355 -22.20 -6.75 6.57
C SER A 355 -22.84 -8.01 5.95
N LEU A 356 -23.25 -7.95 4.69
CA LEU A 356 -23.75 -9.12 3.96
C LEU A 356 -22.68 -10.20 3.79
N ALA A 357 -21.44 -9.83 3.53
CA ALA A 357 -20.33 -10.77 3.42
C ALA A 357 -20.04 -11.46 4.77
N HIS A 358 -20.08 -10.73 5.90
CA HIS A 358 -19.96 -11.31 7.23
C HIS A 358 -21.13 -12.29 7.52
N ALA A 359 -22.35 -11.92 7.16
CA ALA A 359 -23.52 -12.79 7.32
C ALA A 359 -23.37 -14.08 6.47
N MET A 360 -22.99 -13.98 5.20
CA MET A 360 -22.77 -15.14 4.35
C MET A 360 -21.68 -16.06 4.89
N ASN A 361 -20.54 -15.52 5.32
CA ASN A 361 -19.47 -16.32 5.90
C ASN A 361 -19.91 -17.00 7.21
N THR A 362 -20.79 -16.37 8.00
CA THR A 362 -21.38 -16.99 9.20
C THR A 362 -22.32 -18.12 8.83
N MET A 363 -23.25 -17.89 7.89
CA MET A 363 -24.20 -18.90 7.41
C MET A 363 -23.51 -20.14 6.82
N LEU A 364 -22.37 -19.94 6.14
CA LEU A 364 -21.57 -20.99 5.55
C LEU A 364 -20.61 -21.68 6.52
N GLY A 365 -20.55 -21.28 7.79
CA GLY A 365 -19.64 -21.87 8.78
C GLY A 365 -18.17 -21.67 8.47
N ASN A 366 -17.82 -20.58 7.77
CA ASN A 366 -16.47 -20.22 7.39
C ASN A 366 -15.65 -19.61 8.53
N ILE A 367 -16.34 -19.05 9.55
CA ILE A 367 -15.71 -18.36 10.66
C ILE A 367 -14.87 -19.32 11.50
N GLY A 368 -13.63 -18.93 11.79
CA GLY A 368 -12.65 -19.74 12.53
C GLY A 368 -11.91 -20.75 11.64
N LYS A 369 -12.29 -20.92 10.36
CA LYS A 369 -11.67 -21.82 9.38
C LYS A 369 -10.99 -21.03 8.25
N THR A 370 -11.77 -20.64 7.27
CA THR A 370 -11.30 -19.83 6.13
C THR A 370 -11.39 -18.34 6.36
N VAL A 371 -12.22 -17.89 7.30
CA VAL A 371 -12.37 -16.48 7.69
C VAL A 371 -12.06 -16.34 9.18
N ILE A 372 -11.04 -15.56 9.50
CA ILE A 372 -10.52 -15.41 10.86
C ILE A 372 -10.58 -13.94 11.24
N TYR A 373 -11.23 -13.64 12.37
CA TYR A 373 -11.23 -12.31 12.96
C TYR A 373 -10.11 -12.21 14.01
N SER A 374 -9.37 -11.12 13.96
CA SER A 374 -8.32 -10.79 14.94
C SER A 374 -8.51 -9.37 15.43
N ASP A 375 -7.98 -9.08 16.62
CA ASP A 375 -7.94 -7.69 17.09
C ASP A 375 -7.19 -6.82 16.08
N SER A 376 -7.60 -5.55 15.99
CA SER A 376 -6.93 -4.57 15.13
C SER A 376 -5.44 -4.46 15.48
N VAL A 377 -4.60 -4.32 14.45
CA VAL A 377 -3.18 -4.01 14.60
C VAL A 377 -2.95 -2.50 14.75
N GLU A 378 -3.96 -1.71 14.46
CA GLU A 378 -3.94 -0.27 14.67
C GLU A 378 -3.84 0.04 16.16
N VAL A 379 -3.01 1.00 16.50
CA VAL A 379 -2.80 1.39 17.91
C VAL A 379 -4.08 1.94 18.53
N GLU A 380 -4.82 2.70 17.74
CA GLU A 380 -6.11 3.28 18.13
C GLU A 380 -7.03 3.32 16.89
N PRO A 381 -7.85 2.29 16.70
CA PRO A 381 -8.80 2.26 15.60
C PRO A 381 -9.87 3.33 15.75
N VAL A 382 -9.99 4.24 14.79
CA VAL A 382 -11.00 5.31 14.77
C VAL A 382 -11.72 5.34 13.44
N ASP A 383 -12.90 5.97 13.40
CA ASP A 383 -13.49 6.39 12.14
C ASP A 383 -12.68 7.57 11.59
N GLN A 384 -11.85 7.30 10.61
CA GLN A 384 -10.87 8.26 10.12
C GLN A 384 -11.51 9.41 9.34
N ILE A 385 -12.64 9.17 8.68
CA ILE A 385 -13.39 10.22 7.98
C ILE A 385 -13.98 11.19 9.00
N GLU A 386 -14.58 10.66 10.07
CA GLU A 386 -15.14 11.47 11.14
C GLU A 386 -14.02 12.20 11.91
N SER A 387 -12.89 11.52 12.16
CA SER A 387 -11.71 12.10 12.80
C SER A 387 -11.17 13.31 12.02
N LEU A 388 -11.05 13.19 10.69
CA LEU A 388 -10.63 14.30 9.83
C LEU A 388 -11.68 15.42 9.79
N ARG A 389 -12.97 15.08 9.74
CA ARG A 389 -14.07 16.05 9.78
C ARG A 389 -14.03 16.88 11.07
N GLN A 390 -13.81 16.22 12.21
CA GLN A 390 -13.69 16.90 13.49
C GLN A 390 -12.47 17.83 13.52
N LEU A 391 -11.30 17.38 13.05
CA LEU A 391 -10.13 18.23 12.94
C LEU A 391 -10.41 19.47 12.08
N ASN A 392 -11.03 19.28 10.94
CA ASN A 392 -11.36 20.38 10.03
C ASN A 392 -12.36 21.37 10.66
N SER A 393 -13.35 20.86 11.39
CA SER A 393 -14.27 21.69 12.18
C SER A 393 -13.55 22.49 13.26
N ASP A 394 -12.66 21.85 14.04
CA ASP A 394 -11.85 22.50 15.08
C ASP A 394 -10.95 23.61 14.48
N MET A 395 -10.33 23.36 13.31
CA MET A 395 -9.53 24.37 12.59
C MET A 395 -10.39 25.55 12.14
N ASN A 396 -11.54 25.29 11.54
CA ASN A 396 -12.43 26.33 11.05
C ASN A 396 -13.02 27.18 12.18
N ALA A 397 -13.23 26.59 13.35
CA ALA A 397 -13.68 27.29 14.56
C ALA A 397 -12.57 28.05 15.30
N GLY A 398 -11.32 28.05 14.80
CA GLY A 398 -10.17 28.71 15.43
C GLY A 398 -9.72 28.04 16.74
N GLN A 399 -10.10 26.79 16.96
CA GLN A 399 -9.76 26.04 18.19
C GLN A 399 -8.38 25.36 18.11
N VAL A 400 -7.68 25.46 16.97
CA VAL A 400 -6.38 24.84 16.75
C VAL A 400 -5.29 25.91 16.74
N GLU A 401 -4.45 25.92 17.77
CA GLU A 401 -3.32 26.85 17.87
C GLU A 401 -2.02 26.23 17.36
N LEU A 402 -1.86 24.91 17.56
CA LEU A 402 -0.72 24.14 17.09
C LEU A 402 -1.21 22.82 16.48
N LEU A 403 -0.92 22.63 15.21
CA LEU A 403 -1.18 21.38 14.49
C LEU A 403 0.14 20.72 14.12
N LEU A 404 0.32 19.47 14.54
CA LEU A 404 1.42 18.61 14.14
C LEU A 404 0.90 17.56 13.16
N ILE A 405 1.41 17.55 11.92
CA ILE A 405 1.07 16.57 10.88
C ILE A 405 2.27 15.65 10.72
N LEU A 406 2.06 14.35 10.98
CA LEU A 406 3.08 13.29 10.91
C LEU A 406 2.85 12.45 9.65
N GLY A 407 3.65 12.67 8.63
CA GLY A 407 3.48 12.03 7.33
C GLY A 407 2.24 12.51 6.57
N GLY A 408 1.91 11.80 5.49
CA GLY A 408 0.75 12.05 4.67
C GLY A 408 0.79 13.34 3.86
N ASN A 409 -0.29 13.58 3.10
CA ASN A 409 -0.46 14.82 2.31
C ASN A 409 -1.94 15.26 2.29
N PRO A 410 -2.51 15.64 3.45
CA PRO A 410 -3.94 15.91 3.55
C PRO A 410 -4.42 17.11 2.71
N VAL A 411 -3.56 18.04 2.34
CA VAL A 411 -3.92 19.13 1.41
C VAL A 411 -4.25 18.58 0.02
N TYR A 412 -3.56 17.53 -0.40
CA TYR A 412 -3.77 16.89 -1.69
C TYR A 412 -4.87 15.82 -1.66
N ASN A 413 -4.85 14.95 -0.63
CA ASN A 413 -5.61 13.69 -0.64
C ASN A 413 -6.84 13.66 0.30
N ALA A 414 -7.09 14.72 1.08
CA ALA A 414 -8.33 14.82 1.86
C ALA A 414 -9.53 15.02 0.92
N PRO A 415 -10.75 14.54 1.31
CA PRO A 415 -11.96 14.79 0.54
C PRO A 415 -12.15 16.28 0.28
N ALA A 416 -12.43 16.64 -0.98
CA ALA A 416 -12.57 18.04 -1.42
C ALA A 416 -13.62 18.83 -0.63
N ASP A 417 -14.70 18.16 -0.22
CA ASP A 417 -15.79 18.74 0.59
C ASP A 417 -15.33 19.26 1.96
N PHE A 418 -14.19 18.78 2.45
CA PHE A 418 -13.64 19.26 3.73
C PHE A 418 -12.92 20.60 3.59
N ALA A 419 -12.53 20.97 2.38
CA ALA A 419 -11.74 22.19 2.14
C ALA A 419 -10.53 22.32 3.12
N PHE A 420 -9.81 21.21 3.34
CA PHE A 420 -8.78 21.07 4.37
C PHE A 420 -7.73 22.17 4.31
N ALA A 421 -7.29 22.54 3.10
CA ALA A 421 -6.30 23.61 2.91
C ALA A 421 -6.77 24.98 3.45
N GLN A 422 -8.07 25.28 3.36
CA GLN A 422 -8.64 26.53 3.91
C GLN A 422 -8.71 26.50 5.43
N GLY A 423 -9.03 25.34 6.02
CA GLY A 423 -8.98 25.14 7.46
C GLY A 423 -7.55 25.30 8.01
N LEU A 424 -6.57 24.69 7.31
CA LEU A 424 -5.16 24.73 7.69
C LEU A 424 -4.60 26.17 7.75
N GLN A 425 -5.02 27.04 6.84
CA GLN A 425 -4.60 28.46 6.84
C GLN A 425 -5.06 29.26 8.08
N LYS A 426 -6.06 28.76 8.83
CA LYS A 426 -6.53 29.38 10.07
C LYS A 426 -5.74 28.95 11.29
N VAL A 427 -4.90 27.94 11.15
CA VAL A 427 -4.06 27.42 12.23
C VAL A 427 -2.86 28.33 12.43
N LYS A 428 -2.66 28.79 13.66
CA LYS A 428 -1.59 29.76 14.00
C LYS A 428 -0.21 29.17 13.78
N ASN A 429 0.03 27.95 14.23
CA ASN A 429 1.30 27.25 14.07
C ASN A 429 1.01 25.84 13.51
N SER A 430 1.57 25.53 12.36
CA SER A 430 1.44 24.23 11.72
C SER A 430 2.81 23.67 11.38
N ILE A 431 3.01 22.40 11.69
CA ILE A 431 4.25 21.67 11.48
C ILE A 431 3.92 20.43 10.68
N HIS A 432 4.61 20.24 9.58
CA HIS A 432 4.50 19.03 8.76
C HIS A 432 5.83 18.29 8.75
N ALA A 433 5.84 17.08 9.27
CA ALA A 433 6.95 16.16 9.13
C ALA A 433 6.67 15.24 7.93
N SER A 434 7.55 15.22 6.94
CA SER A 434 7.33 14.43 5.71
C SER A 434 8.62 14.14 4.96
N LEU A 435 8.61 13.04 4.19
CA LEU A 435 9.74 12.63 3.36
C LEU A 435 9.99 13.60 2.20
N HIS A 436 8.93 14.20 1.64
CA HIS A 436 8.99 15.12 0.51
C HIS A 436 8.39 16.47 0.86
N PHE A 437 8.84 17.51 0.17
CA PHE A 437 8.24 18.83 0.24
C PHE A 437 7.02 18.89 -0.70
N ASN A 438 5.84 18.63 -0.15
CA ASN A 438 4.60 18.44 -0.88
C ASN A 438 3.59 19.59 -0.66
N GLU A 439 2.36 19.45 -1.18
CA GLU A 439 1.30 20.47 -1.10
C GLU A 439 0.93 20.83 0.34
N THR A 440 1.01 19.88 1.27
CA THR A 440 0.79 20.15 2.70
C THR A 440 1.95 20.95 3.27
N SER A 441 3.19 20.62 2.90
CA SER A 441 4.40 21.36 3.31
C SER A 441 4.33 22.82 2.86
N LEU A 442 3.83 23.08 1.64
CA LEU A 442 3.63 24.44 1.09
C LEU A 442 2.62 25.29 1.87
N LYS A 443 1.72 24.65 2.62
CA LYS A 443 0.64 25.33 3.36
C LYS A 443 0.88 25.37 4.87
N THR A 444 1.88 24.67 5.36
CA THR A 444 2.27 24.66 6.78
C THR A 444 3.34 25.71 7.07
N SER A 445 3.44 26.12 8.33
CA SER A 445 4.46 27.08 8.75
C SER A 445 5.85 26.45 8.76
N TRP A 446 5.97 25.26 9.30
CA TRP A 446 7.22 24.52 9.38
C TRP A 446 7.12 23.21 8.62
N GLN A 447 8.16 22.89 7.86
CA GLN A 447 8.39 21.59 7.29
C GLN A 447 9.66 20.98 7.90
N ILE A 448 9.55 19.71 8.32
CA ILE A 448 10.64 18.94 8.91
C ILE A 448 10.86 17.69 8.07
N PRO A 449 12.08 17.44 7.56
CA PRO A 449 12.37 16.23 6.80
C PRO A 449 12.23 14.98 7.67
N GLU A 450 11.54 13.97 7.18
CA GLU A 450 11.52 12.64 7.77
C GLU A 450 12.62 11.76 7.17
N SER A 451 13.08 10.79 7.96
CA SER A 451 13.96 9.72 7.50
C SER A 451 13.14 8.71 6.69
N HIS A 452 13.76 8.13 5.67
CA HIS A 452 13.20 6.96 5.02
C HIS A 452 13.22 5.73 5.97
N PHE A 453 12.26 4.82 5.85
CA PHE A 453 12.16 3.66 6.76
C PHE A 453 13.39 2.73 6.74
N LEU A 454 14.26 2.80 5.74
CA LEU A 454 15.56 2.12 5.70
C LEU A 454 16.67 2.88 6.44
N GLU A 455 16.42 4.12 6.82
CA GLU A 455 17.37 5.01 7.51
C GLU A 455 17.08 5.12 9.00
N GLU A 456 15.97 4.57 9.49
CA GLU A 456 15.54 4.67 10.88
C GLU A 456 15.35 3.31 11.54
N TRP A 457 15.35 3.30 12.86
CA TRP A 457 14.89 2.17 13.65
C TRP A 457 13.38 2.29 13.87
N GLY A 458 12.64 1.26 13.49
CA GLY A 458 11.21 1.25 13.67
C GLY A 458 10.67 -0.16 13.96
N GLU A 459 9.47 -0.22 14.46
CA GLU A 459 8.71 -1.45 14.57
C GLU A 459 7.31 -1.22 14.03
N ARG A 460 6.71 -2.27 13.44
CA ARG A 460 5.36 -2.20 12.89
C ARG A 460 4.63 -3.52 13.14
N SER A 461 3.36 -3.43 13.48
CA SER A 461 2.51 -4.60 13.67
C SER A 461 2.00 -5.11 12.33
N ARG A 462 1.89 -6.42 12.21
CA ARG A 462 1.36 -7.13 11.06
C ARG A 462 -0.09 -7.58 11.32
N LEU A 463 -0.89 -7.76 10.25
CA LEU A 463 -2.30 -8.16 10.27
C LEU A 463 -2.67 -9.43 11.06
N ARG A 464 -1.74 -10.29 11.37
CA ARG A 464 -1.95 -11.43 12.27
C ARG A 464 -0.96 -11.29 13.43
N ARG A 465 -1.45 -11.13 14.65
CA ARG A 465 -0.63 -10.97 15.86
C ARG A 465 0.43 -12.08 15.97
N TYR A 466 1.59 -11.81 15.47
CA TYR A 466 2.86 -12.26 15.99
C TYR A 466 3.71 -11.01 16.06
N SER A 467 4.03 -10.57 17.26
CA SER A 467 5.03 -9.53 17.48
C SER A 467 6.36 -10.06 16.92
N GLN A 468 6.72 -9.59 15.73
CA GLN A 468 8.08 -9.73 15.25
C GLN A 468 8.68 -8.34 15.34
N HIS A 469 9.75 -8.21 16.11
CA HIS A 469 10.64 -7.08 15.97
C HIS A 469 11.23 -7.15 14.55
N PRO A 470 11.01 -6.18 13.67
CA PRO A 470 11.84 -6.08 12.49
C PRO A 470 13.26 -5.86 13.02
N ALA A 471 14.15 -6.81 12.78
CA ALA A 471 15.56 -6.50 12.89
C ALA A 471 15.80 -5.33 11.93
N ALA A 472 16.20 -4.19 12.48
CA ALA A 472 16.54 -3.04 11.67
C ALA A 472 17.56 -3.46 10.63
N ALA A 473 17.38 -3.01 9.41
CA ALA A 473 18.42 -3.15 8.40
C ALA A 473 19.65 -2.41 8.93
N ASN A 474 20.64 -3.16 9.39
CA ASN A 474 21.85 -2.61 9.96
C ASN A 474 22.70 -2.02 8.83
N CYS A 475 22.37 -0.83 8.36
CA CYS A 475 23.28 0.00 7.60
C CYS A 475 24.20 0.71 8.59
N ALA A 476 25.35 0.09 8.90
CA ALA A 476 26.31 0.62 9.85
C ALA A 476 26.84 2.03 9.45
N ALA A 477 26.81 2.37 8.17
CA ALA A 477 27.19 3.70 7.67
C ALA A 477 26.21 4.82 8.10
N LEU A 478 24.94 4.48 8.36
CA LEU A 478 23.93 5.45 8.81
C LEU A 478 23.95 5.66 10.32
N ARG A 479 24.58 4.79 11.11
CA ARG A 479 24.62 4.97 12.57
C ARG A 479 25.18 6.31 13.01
N HIS A 480 26.17 6.87 12.32
CA HIS A 480 26.77 8.16 12.67
C HIS A 480 25.92 9.36 12.24
N ALA A 481 25.26 9.31 11.10
CA ALA A 481 24.38 10.40 10.65
C ALA A 481 23.07 10.41 11.47
N ILE A 482 22.48 9.25 11.75
CA ILE A 482 21.22 9.12 12.50
C ILE A 482 21.44 9.34 13.99
N ALA A 483 22.51 8.83 14.62
CA ALA A 483 22.80 9.11 16.01
C ALA A 483 23.04 10.62 16.24
N SER A 484 23.65 11.32 15.29
CA SER A 484 23.79 12.78 15.37
C SER A 484 22.47 13.52 15.08
N TYR A 485 21.57 12.94 14.26
CA TYR A 485 20.24 13.49 13.98
C TYR A 485 19.25 13.18 15.12
N CYS A 486 19.20 11.96 15.65
CA CYS A 486 18.33 11.59 16.78
C CYS A 486 18.78 12.24 18.11
N THR A 487 20.08 12.42 18.34
CA THR A 487 20.56 13.22 19.49
C THR A 487 20.28 14.71 19.29
N ARG A 488 20.17 15.19 18.07
CA ARG A 488 19.74 16.57 17.77
C ARG A 488 18.23 16.73 17.78
N CYS A 489 17.46 15.68 17.45
CA CYS A 489 16.01 15.62 17.60
C CYS A 489 15.57 15.32 19.05
N ASN A 490 16.30 15.83 20.04
CA ASN A 490 15.75 16.04 21.36
C ASN A 490 14.57 17.02 21.23
N LEU A 491 13.45 16.54 20.68
CA LEU A 491 12.14 17.08 21.00
C LEU A 491 12.05 16.97 22.51
N ALA A 492 12.49 18.01 23.21
CA ALA A 492 12.50 18.08 24.65
C ALA A 492 11.06 18.12 25.16
N ILE A 493 10.37 17.00 25.06
CA ILE A 493 9.33 16.63 25.97
C ILE A 493 10.10 16.09 27.18
N PRO A 494 10.12 16.78 28.31
CA PRO A 494 10.91 16.35 29.46
C PRO A 494 10.50 14.95 29.83
N GLY A 495 11.38 14.01 29.65
CA GLY A 495 11.35 12.71 30.28
C GLY A 495 11.07 11.48 29.43
N THR A 496 10.84 11.55 28.09
CA THR A 496 10.52 10.30 27.37
C THR A 496 10.77 10.39 25.86
N PHE A 497 11.99 10.71 25.44
CA PHE A 497 12.47 10.43 24.09
C PHE A 497 13.94 10.03 24.17
N LEU A 498 14.20 8.94 24.86
CA LEU A 498 15.42 8.18 24.81
C LEU A 498 15.01 6.72 24.91
N LEU A 499 14.91 6.03 23.76
CA LEU A 499 15.38 4.65 23.55
C LEU A 499 15.16 4.32 22.07
#